data_b52776e8784293310fe2cc41ceb7d638
#
_entry.id   b52776e8784293310fe2cc41ceb7d638
#
_cell.length_a   1.000
_cell.length_b   1.000
_cell.length_c   1.000
_cell.angle_alpha   90.00
_cell.angle_beta   90.00
_cell.angle_gamma   90.00
#
_symmetry.space_group_name_H-M   'P 1'
#
loop_
_entity.id
_entity.type
_entity.pdbx_description
1 polymer ?
#
loop_
_entity_poly.entity_id
_entity_poly.type
_entity_poly.pdbx_seq_one_letter_code
_entity_poly.pdbx_strand_id
1 'polypeptide(L)'
;MFNFLFHDRNKEIQSLAEVISLDMAKVNLSKLAIEKAMLMIAKAIAKSDILIQTDNKEKRKEEYRLNIQPNDHECGTVFWTEVVKELLTTTEVVIIPLGGKYYRASSWQTTDSVLTERTYRDITLTCAGYDYSIYKSFRSSEVIHLRYDNARIRLYLQNVVGQYDKTLEAVNTMMRLSSQPRFKLKTGDNQVFAEELDDGTKRRTTRSKYLEKIKRLLESDELLVFPESTGVTLESMQITTNVKAEELAKMALQINNEVANAFDIPEAVFNGNITEKSDATNEFITYAVSPIAEVINDTLTAYKIGINDYCKEKEKVMVWLARFKHVDVVDSAVNLDKLRGIGFNYDEIREMVGYPLLNTEFSQARALTKNYGEEDNSNAAQET
;
A
#
# COMPACT_ATOMS: atom_id res chain seq x y z
N MET A 1 -6.41 -1.09 37.91
CA MET A 1 -5.46 -0.11 37.35
C MET A 1 -4.94 -0.47 35.94
N PHE A 2 -5.59 -1.42 35.23
CA PHE A 2 -5.18 -1.87 33.87
C PHE A 2 -6.14 -1.42 32.75
N ASN A 3 -7.29 -0.80 33.08
CA ASN A 3 -8.30 -0.41 32.06
C ASN A 3 -7.98 0.88 31.30
N PHE A 4 -6.98 1.66 31.71
CA PHE A 4 -6.65 2.93 31.07
C PHE A 4 -5.80 2.75 29.80
N LEU A 5 -5.03 1.66 29.70
CA LEU A 5 -4.16 1.40 28.56
C LEU A 5 -4.85 0.72 27.37
N PHE A 6 -6.08 0.24 27.52
CA PHE A 6 -6.79 -0.51 26.48
C PHE A 6 -8.03 0.21 25.90
N HIS A 7 -8.31 1.44 26.35
CA HIS A 7 -9.56 2.11 25.96
C HIS A 7 -9.58 2.53 24.48
N ASP A 8 -8.45 2.92 23.91
CA ASP A 8 -8.39 3.30 22.50
C ASP A 8 -8.20 2.07 21.57
N ARG A 9 -7.45 1.05 22.04
CA ARG A 9 -7.34 -0.22 21.29
C ARG A 9 -8.66 -0.98 21.20
N ASN A 10 -9.54 -0.89 22.20
CA ASN A 10 -10.84 -1.53 22.13
C ASN A 10 -11.78 -0.89 21.10
N LYS A 11 -11.65 0.41 20.83
CA LYS A 11 -12.40 1.06 19.73
C LYS A 11 -11.91 0.64 18.36
N GLU A 12 -10.58 0.52 18.16
CA GLU A 12 -10.03 -0.01 16.90
C GLU A 12 -10.33 -1.50 16.71
N ILE A 13 -10.26 -2.30 17.78
CA ILE A 13 -10.60 -3.72 17.74
C ILE A 13 -12.11 -3.92 17.58
N GLN A 14 -12.95 -3.09 18.17
CA GLN A 14 -14.40 -3.10 17.92
C GLN A 14 -14.74 -2.62 16.52
N SER A 15 -14.06 -1.61 15.97
CA SER A 15 -14.24 -1.19 14.59
C SER A 15 -13.74 -2.25 13.61
N LEU A 16 -12.64 -2.94 13.92
CA LEU A 16 -12.15 -4.10 13.14
C LEU A 16 -13.10 -5.30 13.26
N ALA A 17 -13.63 -5.59 14.45
CA ALA A 17 -14.61 -6.65 14.66
C ALA A 17 -15.97 -6.31 14.04
N GLU A 18 -16.41 -5.06 14.06
CA GLU A 18 -17.58 -4.58 13.33
C GLU A 18 -17.35 -4.60 11.81
N VAL A 19 -16.19 -4.20 11.32
CA VAL A 19 -15.81 -4.32 9.91
C VAL A 19 -15.71 -5.78 9.47
N ILE A 20 -15.27 -6.68 10.35
CA ILE A 20 -15.23 -8.13 10.09
C ILE A 20 -16.63 -8.75 10.20
N SER A 21 -17.51 -8.27 11.08
CA SER A 21 -18.87 -8.78 11.25
C SER A 21 -19.90 -8.17 10.29
N LEU A 22 -19.68 -6.92 9.89
CA LEU A 22 -20.46 -6.21 8.88
C LEU A 22 -19.88 -6.52 7.49
N ASP A 23 -20.37 -7.59 6.87
CA ASP A 23 -20.14 -7.92 5.49
C ASP A 23 -18.75 -8.45 5.09
N MET A 24 -18.42 -9.66 5.47
CA MET A 24 -17.50 -10.47 4.66
C MET A 24 -17.94 -10.61 3.18
N ALA A 25 -19.17 -10.23 2.87
CA ALA A 25 -19.72 -10.19 1.50
C ALA A 25 -19.42 -8.89 0.73
N LYS A 26 -18.88 -7.85 1.39
CA LYS A 26 -18.54 -6.56 0.74
C LYS A 26 -17.11 -6.12 0.96
N VAL A 27 -16.19 -7.02 1.27
CA VAL A 27 -14.77 -6.70 1.18
C VAL A 27 -14.47 -6.43 -0.28
N ASN A 28 -14.32 -5.16 -0.60
CA ASN A 28 -13.94 -4.72 -1.93
C ASN A 28 -12.47 -5.10 -2.14
N LEU A 29 -12.22 -6.33 -2.61
CA LEU A 29 -10.89 -6.93 -2.82
C LEU A 29 -9.99 -5.99 -3.62
N SER A 30 -10.57 -5.24 -4.51
CA SER A 30 -9.89 -4.31 -5.37
C SER A 30 -9.37 -3.09 -4.62
N LYS A 31 -10.17 -2.53 -3.71
CA LYS A 31 -9.70 -1.44 -2.84
C LYS A 31 -8.55 -1.91 -1.96
N LEU A 32 -8.68 -3.11 -1.40
CA LEU A 32 -7.62 -3.70 -0.58
C LEU A 32 -6.32 -3.90 -1.38
N ALA A 33 -6.41 -4.36 -2.64
CA ALA A 33 -5.26 -4.51 -3.52
C ALA A 33 -4.60 -3.15 -3.82
N ILE A 34 -5.39 -2.11 -4.12
CA ILE A 34 -4.88 -0.74 -4.36
C ILE A 34 -4.21 -0.19 -3.10
N GLU A 35 -4.84 -0.31 -1.93
CA GLU A 35 -4.25 0.13 -0.67
C GLU A 35 -2.95 -0.62 -0.36
N LYS A 36 -2.90 -1.93 -0.62
CA LYS A 36 -1.69 -2.74 -0.49
C LYS A 36 -0.57 -2.21 -1.39
N ALA A 37 -0.85 -1.93 -2.68
CA ALA A 37 0.13 -1.39 -3.62
C ALA A 37 0.70 -0.05 -3.13
N MET A 38 -0.17 0.90 -2.80
CA MET A 38 0.23 2.21 -2.28
C MET A 38 1.05 2.09 -0.99
N LEU A 39 0.63 1.21 -0.08
CA LEU A 39 1.32 1.00 1.19
C LEU A 39 2.69 0.32 1.00
N MET A 40 2.87 -0.55 0.02
CA MET A 40 4.17 -1.16 -0.30
C MET A 40 5.17 -0.09 -0.75
N ILE A 41 4.77 0.80 -1.65
CA ILE A 41 5.61 1.90 -2.13
C ILE A 41 5.89 2.89 -0.98
N ALA A 42 4.85 3.28 -0.24
CA ALA A 42 4.98 4.21 0.88
C ALA A 42 5.95 3.69 1.97
N LYS A 43 5.86 2.41 2.32
CA LYS A 43 6.78 1.77 3.28
C LYS A 43 8.20 1.67 2.75
N ALA A 44 8.40 1.50 1.44
CA ALA A 44 9.72 1.47 0.84
C ALA A 44 10.42 2.84 0.98
N ILE A 45 9.71 3.93 0.67
CA ILE A 45 10.20 5.30 0.86
C ILE A 45 10.42 5.60 2.35
N ALA A 46 9.45 5.29 3.21
CA ALA A 46 9.52 5.57 4.65
C ALA A 46 10.64 4.80 5.37
N LYS A 47 11.09 3.68 4.82
CA LYS A 47 12.23 2.89 5.31
C LYS A 47 13.58 3.42 4.81
N SER A 48 13.58 4.22 3.75
CA SER A 48 14.77 4.82 3.17
C SER A 48 15.20 6.06 3.98
N ASP A 49 16.48 6.41 3.93
CA ASP A 49 16.98 7.62 4.58
C ASP A 49 16.99 8.78 3.57
N ILE A 50 16.53 9.95 4.01
CA ILE A 50 16.67 11.20 3.26
C ILE A 50 17.98 11.84 3.69
N LEU A 51 18.97 11.86 2.80
CA LEU A 51 20.30 12.40 3.04
C LEU A 51 20.43 13.77 2.38
N ILE A 52 21.13 14.69 3.05
CA ILE A 52 21.50 15.96 2.49
C ILE A 52 23.00 15.92 2.22
N GLN A 53 23.38 15.73 0.96
CA GLN A 53 24.79 15.80 0.55
C GLN A 53 25.29 17.22 0.72
N THR A 54 26.00 17.48 1.81
CA THR A 54 26.55 18.80 2.16
C THR A 54 27.66 18.63 3.20
N ASP A 55 28.65 19.52 3.15
CA ASP A 55 29.68 19.63 4.18
C ASP A 55 29.19 20.48 5.37
N ASN A 56 28.05 21.16 5.23
CA ASN A 56 27.50 22.01 6.27
C ASN A 56 26.77 21.19 7.35
N LYS A 57 27.33 21.18 8.57
CA LYS A 57 26.78 20.47 9.73
C LYS A 57 25.36 20.92 10.11
N GLU A 58 25.02 22.19 9.91
CA GLU A 58 23.67 22.70 10.22
C GLU A 58 22.63 22.15 9.25
N LYS A 59 22.95 22.03 7.96
CA LYS A 59 22.08 21.39 6.96
C LYS A 59 21.87 19.90 7.30
N ARG A 60 22.89 19.21 7.83
CA ARG A 60 22.76 17.82 8.30
C ARG A 60 21.83 17.65 9.51
N LYS A 61 21.63 18.66 10.35
CA LYS A 61 20.64 18.59 11.43
C LYS A 61 19.21 18.43 10.91
N GLU A 62 18.95 18.87 9.70
CA GLU A 62 17.64 18.66 9.05
C GLU A 62 17.37 17.20 8.71
N GLU A 63 18.41 16.38 8.51
CA GLU A 63 18.24 14.92 8.28
C GLU A 63 17.55 14.27 9.47
N TYR A 64 17.89 14.69 10.71
CA TYR A 64 17.19 14.18 11.90
C TYR A 64 15.70 14.52 11.87
N ARG A 65 15.34 15.72 11.45
CA ARG A 65 13.95 16.17 11.35
C ARG A 65 13.19 15.44 10.22
N LEU A 66 13.85 15.22 9.10
CA LEU A 66 13.24 14.50 7.97
C LEU A 66 13.06 13.01 8.25
N ASN A 67 14.05 12.36 8.87
CA ASN A 67 14.06 10.91 9.01
C ASN A 67 13.48 10.41 10.34
N ILE A 68 13.71 11.14 11.44
CA ILE A 68 13.42 10.64 12.79
C ILE A 68 12.20 11.32 13.38
N GLN A 69 12.21 12.65 13.44
CA GLN A 69 11.17 13.42 14.14
C GLN A 69 10.74 14.66 13.34
N PRO A 70 9.87 14.49 12.34
CA PRO A 70 9.33 15.60 11.57
C PRO A 70 8.54 16.60 12.43
N ASN A 71 7.78 16.12 13.39
CA ASN A 71 7.01 16.91 14.35
C ASN A 71 6.91 16.20 15.71
N ASP A 72 6.23 16.81 16.70
CA ASP A 72 6.15 16.26 18.06
C ASP A 72 5.26 15.03 18.18
N HIS A 73 4.43 14.75 17.18
CA HIS A 73 3.38 13.73 17.24
C HIS A 73 3.64 12.53 16.35
N GLU A 74 4.49 12.68 15.31
CA GLU A 74 4.73 11.65 14.31
C GLU A 74 6.23 11.39 14.18
N CYS A 75 6.62 10.12 14.12
CA CYS A 75 7.98 9.75 13.72
C CYS A 75 8.11 9.78 12.19
N GLY A 76 9.36 9.85 11.70
CA GLY A 76 9.65 9.95 10.26
C GLY A 76 8.99 8.85 9.43
N THR A 77 9.03 7.61 9.91
CA THR A 77 8.42 6.49 9.19
C THR A 77 6.91 6.65 9.00
N VAL A 78 6.19 7.07 10.05
CA VAL A 78 4.74 7.31 9.96
C VAL A 78 4.46 8.49 9.04
N PHE A 79 5.17 9.60 9.24
CA PHE A 79 5.01 10.81 8.44
C PHE A 79 5.18 10.54 6.93
N TRP A 80 6.29 9.92 6.53
CA TRP A 80 6.56 9.65 5.11
C TRP A 80 5.64 8.57 4.53
N THR A 81 5.21 7.59 5.33
CA THR A 81 4.20 6.62 4.88
C THR A 81 2.90 7.33 4.49
N GLU A 82 2.44 8.25 5.33
CA GLU A 82 1.22 9.00 5.05
C GLU A 82 1.39 10.02 3.91
N VAL A 83 2.54 10.71 3.84
CA VAL A 83 2.87 11.62 2.72
C VAL A 83 2.81 10.89 1.38
N VAL A 84 3.48 9.74 1.26
CA VAL A 84 3.52 9.00 0.00
C VAL A 84 2.16 8.38 -0.33
N LYS A 85 1.45 7.86 0.68
CA LYS A 85 0.10 7.32 0.49
C LYS A 85 -0.86 8.40 -0.02
N GLU A 86 -0.80 9.60 0.57
CA GLU A 86 -1.60 10.74 0.15
C GLU A 86 -1.20 11.20 -1.27
N LEU A 87 0.09 11.28 -1.58
CA LEU A 87 0.60 11.62 -2.91
C LEU A 87 0.07 10.67 -4.00
N LEU A 88 0.07 9.38 -3.72
CA LEU A 88 -0.48 8.37 -4.64
C LEU A 88 -2.01 8.43 -4.74
N THR A 89 -2.69 8.89 -3.69
CA THR A 89 -4.16 8.98 -3.66
C THR A 89 -4.68 10.27 -4.29
N THR A 90 -4.06 11.41 -4.01
CA THR A 90 -4.55 12.74 -4.40
C THR A 90 -3.78 13.38 -5.55
N THR A 91 -2.61 12.83 -5.93
CA THR A 91 -1.63 13.34 -6.89
C THR A 91 -0.77 14.49 -6.38
N GLU A 92 -1.11 15.11 -5.27
CA GLU A 92 -0.36 16.21 -4.68
C GLU A 92 -0.44 16.20 -3.16
N VAL A 93 0.63 16.64 -2.51
CA VAL A 93 0.72 16.81 -1.05
C VAL A 93 1.46 18.10 -0.75
N VAL A 94 0.94 18.87 0.18
CA VAL A 94 1.59 20.07 0.68
C VAL A 94 2.06 19.83 2.11
N ILE A 95 3.36 20.08 2.33
CA ILE A 95 3.98 20.03 3.65
C ILE A 95 4.35 21.45 4.05
N ILE A 96 3.88 21.86 5.22
CA ILE A 96 4.11 23.21 5.76
C ILE A 96 5.18 23.15 6.85
N PRO A 97 6.34 23.78 6.63
CA PRO A 97 7.35 23.95 7.67
C PRO A 97 6.94 25.05 8.66
N LEU A 98 6.76 24.69 9.91
CA LEU A 98 6.41 25.63 11.00
C LEU A 98 7.32 25.41 12.20
N GLY A 99 8.01 26.45 12.64
CA GLY A 99 8.89 26.39 13.81
C GLY A 99 9.98 25.31 13.72
N GLY A 100 10.45 25.01 12.51
CA GLY A 100 11.43 23.97 12.25
C GLY A 100 10.86 22.54 12.29
N LYS A 101 9.55 22.36 12.22
CA LYS A 101 8.83 21.09 12.17
C LYS A 101 8.02 21.01 10.89
N TYR A 102 7.70 19.79 10.45
CA TYR A 102 6.98 19.51 9.21
C TYR A 102 5.59 18.98 9.49
N TYR A 103 4.58 19.59 8.89
CA TYR A 103 3.18 19.20 9.04
C TYR A 103 2.54 19.00 7.66
N ARG A 104 1.72 17.99 7.50
CA ARG A 104 0.94 17.75 6.28
C ARG A 104 -0.29 18.65 6.28
N ALA A 105 -0.60 19.24 5.13
CA ALA A 105 -1.83 19.98 4.93
C ALA A 105 -2.90 19.03 4.34
N SER A 106 -4.04 18.91 5.02
CA SER A 106 -5.21 18.15 4.53
C SER A 106 -6.06 18.94 3.55
N SER A 107 -6.01 20.27 3.63
CA SER A 107 -6.68 21.15 2.68
C SER A 107 -5.94 22.48 2.56
N TRP A 108 -6.01 23.07 1.37
CA TRP A 108 -5.44 24.38 1.07
C TRP A 108 -6.11 24.99 -0.16
N GLN A 109 -6.02 26.31 -0.28
CA GLN A 109 -6.38 27.02 -1.50
C GLN A 109 -5.15 27.65 -2.11
N THR A 110 -5.04 27.63 -3.43
CA THR A 110 -3.96 28.28 -4.16
C THR A 110 -4.47 29.46 -4.96
N THR A 111 -3.62 30.50 -5.03
CA THR A 111 -3.80 31.57 -6.02
C THR A 111 -2.67 31.42 -7.03
N ASP A 112 -3.01 30.98 -8.22
CA ASP A 112 -2.08 30.74 -9.30
C ASP A 112 -2.02 31.94 -10.23
N SER A 113 -0.79 32.34 -10.59
CA SER A 113 -0.50 33.32 -11.62
C SER A 113 0.73 32.83 -12.39
N VAL A 114 0.74 33.07 -13.69
CA VAL A 114 1.88 32.66 -14.53
C VAL A 114 3.12 33.50 -14.23
N LEU A 115 2.92 34.76 -13.81
CA LEU A 115 4.00 35.73 -13.63
C LEU A 115 4.42 35.95 -12.18
N THR A 116 3.64 35.49 -11.22
CA THR A 116 3.91 35.67 -9.80
C THR A 116 3.99 34.32 -9.09
N GLU A 117 4.76 34.31 -8.01
CA GLU A 117 4.87 33.12 -7.15
C GLU A 117 3.49 32.70 -6.62
N ARG A 118 3.21 31.38 -6.68
CA ARG A 118 1.99 30.78 -6.13
C ARG A 118 1.88 31.04 -4.64
N THR A 119 0.68 31.37 -4.17
CA THR A 119 0.41 31.55 -2.75
C THR A 119 -0.61 30.50 -2.26
N TYR A 120 -0.39 30.02 -1.03
CA TYR A 120 -1.21 29.05 -0.32
C TYR A 120 -1.91 29.72 0.83
N ARG A 121 -3.22 29.51 0.97
CA ARG A 121 -4.06 30.08 2.04
C ARG A 121 -5.14 29.09 2.45
N ASP A 122 -5.84 29.43 3.54
CA ASP A 122 -6.90 28.58 4.12
C ASP A 122 -6.41 27.15 4.34
N ILE A 123 -5.23 27.03 4.95
CA ILE A 123 -4.52 25.77 5.13
C ILE A 123 -5.04 25.09 6.40
N THR A 124 -5.46 23.84 6.27
CA THR A 124 -5.73 22.98 7.41
C THR A 124 -4.64 21.92 7.51
N LEU A 125 -3.97 21.86 8.64
CA LEU A 125 -2.97 20.83 8.94
C LEU A 125 -3.65 19.67 9.65
N THR A 126 -3.29 18.45 9.27
CA THR A 126 -3.70 17.22 9.98
C THR A 126 -2.49 16.56 10.60
N CYS A 127 -2.53 16.35 11.91
CA CYS A 127 -1.47 15.69 12.65
C CYS A 127 -2.08 14.85 13.79
N ALA A 128 -1.72 13.57 13.86
CA ALA A 128 -2.21 12.63 14.89
C ALA A 128 -3.74 12.61 15.05
N GLY A 129 -4.49 12.82 13.97
CA GLY A 129 -5.95 12.81 13.96
C GLY A 129 -6.60 14.12 14.42
N TYR A 130 -5.83 15.19 14.60
CA TYR A 130 -6.32 16.53 14.90
C TYR A 130 -6.10 17.47 13.72
N ASP A 131 -7.11 18.29 13.44
CA ASP A 131 -7.05 19.32 12.40
C ASP A 131 -6.82 20.69 13.02
N TYR A 132 -5.90 21.45 12.43
CA TYR A 132 -5.57 22.81 12.84
C TYR A 132 -5.55 23.74 11.63
N SER A 133 -6.41 24.77 11.64
CA SER A 133 -6.50 25.73 10.55
C SER A 133 -5.54 26.91 10.75
N ILE A 134 -4.80 27.22 9.70
CA ILE A 134 -3.83 28.34 9.65
C ILE A 134 -4.39 29.43 8.76
N TYR A 135 -4.49 30.64 9.33
CA TYR A 135 -4.95 31.82 8.58
C TYR A 135 -3.84 32.58 7.86
N LYS A 136 -2.58 32.21 8.11
CA LYS A 136 -1.42 32.80 7.43
C LYS A 136 -1.34 32.26 6.00
N SER A 137 -1.07 33.16 5.04
CA SER A 137 -0.72 32.79 3.67
C SER A 137 0.77 32.48 3.56
N PHE A 138 1.11 31.48 2.76
CA PHE A 138 2.48 31.05 2.47
C PHE A 138 2.76 31.19 0.96
N ARG A 139 3.99 31.51 0.62
CA ARG A 139 4.47 31.50 -0.78
C ARG A 139 4.96 30.10 -1.14
N SER A 140 5.08 29.80 -2.43
CA SER A 140 5.59 28.49 -2.88
C SER A 140 7.01 28.22 -2.38
N SER A 141 7.82 29.23 -2.19
CA SER A 141 9.15 29.14 -1.58
C SER A 141 9.15 28.77 -0.08
N GLU A 142 8.03 28.98 0.62
CA GLU A 142 7.87 28.67 2.05
C GLU A 142 7.25 27.30 2.34
N VAL A 143 6.81 26.57 1.31
CA VAL A 143 6.13 25.27 1.44
C VAL A 143 6.82 24.20 0.60
N ILE A 144 6.65 22.95 0.96
CA ILE A 144 7.11 21.81 0.16
C ILE A 144 5.87 21.21 -0.51
N HIS A 145 5.77 21.38 -1.83
CA HIS A 145 4.64 20.90 -2.61
C HIS A 145 5.08 19.76 -3.53
N LEU A 146 4.80 18.53 -3.09
CA LEU A 146 5.03 17.31 -3.86
C LEU A 146 3.90 17.13 -4.88
N ARG A 147 4.24 16.80 -6.12
CA ARG A 147 3.28 16.51 -7.19
C ARG A 147 3.71 15.26 -7.95
N TYR A 148 2.81 14.32 -8.09
CA TYR A 148 3.02 13.10 -8.86
C TYR A 148 1.80 12.80 -9.72
N ASP A 149 1.92 12.99 -11.03
CA ASP A 149 0.80 12.81 -11.96
C ASP A 149 0.56 11.32 -12.26
N ASN A 150 -0.36 10.74 -11.53
CA ASN A 150 -0.89 9.38 -11.75
C ASN A 150 -2.40 9.37 -12.04
N ALA A 151 -2.97 10.51 -12.41
CA ALA A 151 -4.43 10.65 -12.59
C ALA A 151 -5.00 9.66 -13.61
N ARG A 152 -4.29 9.37 -14.70
CA ARG A 152 -4.71 8.41 -15.74
C ARG A 152 -4.73 6.98 -15.20
N ILE A 153 -3.72 6.59 -14.44
CA ILE A 153 -3.60 5.27 -13.80
C ILE A 153 -4.76 5.08 -12.81
N ARG A 154 -5.03 6.09 -11.99
CA ARG A 154 -6.15 6.08 -11.04
C ARG A 154 -7.49 5.90 -11.71
N LEU A 155 -7.75 6.64 -12.79
CA LEU A 155 -8.98 6.53 -13.55
C LEU A 155 -9.13 5.13 -14.18
N TYR A 156 -8.05 4.59 -14.75
CA TYR A 156 -8.01 3.23 -15.28
C TYR A 156 -8.34 2.19 -14.20
N LEU A 157 -7.67 2.28 -13.06
CA LEU A 157 -7.91 1.37 -11.93
C LEU A 157 -9.36 1.43 -11.43
N GLN A 158 -9.92 2.63 -11.27
CA GLN A 158 -11.32 2.77 -10.84
C GLN A 158 -12.30 2.09 -11.80
N ASN A 159 -12.06 2.18 -13.10
CA ASN A 159 -12.91 1.57 -14.12
C ASN A 159 -12.75 0.05 -14.18
N VAL A 160 -11.52 -0.44 -14.31
CA VAL A 160 -11.21 -1.88 -14.43
C VAL A 160 -11.60 -2.62 -13.16
N VAL A 161 -11.17 -2.11 -12.03
CA VAL A 161 -11.44 -2.66 -10.71
C VAL A 161 -12.94 -2.68 -10.41
N GLY A 162 -13.66 -1.60 -10.73
CA GLY A 162 -15.11 -1.55 -10.54
C GLY A 162 -15.88 -2.55 -11.41
N GLN A 163 -15.37 -2.98 -12.56
CA GLN A 163 -15.96 -4.05 -13.37
C GLN A 163 -15.72 -5.43 -12.75
N TYR A 164 -14.51 -5.70 -12.27
CA TYR A 164 -14.18 -6.95 -11.58
C TYR A 164 -15.00 -7.12 -10.30
N ASP A 165 -15.17 -6.07 -9.50
CA ASP A 165 -15.96 -6.11 -8.27
C ASP A 165 -17.42 -6.51 -8.55
N LYS A 166 -18.04 -5.90 -9.58
CA LYS A 166 -19.41 -6.27 -10.00
C LYS A 166 -19.51 -7.72 -10.45
N THR A 167 -18.50 -8.19 -11.17
CA THR A 167 -18.47 -9.58 -11.65
C THR A 167 -18.29 -10.56 -10.48
N LEU A 168 -17.41 -10.27 -9.52
CA LEU A 168 -17.24 -11.06 -8.30
C LEU A 168 -18.51 -11.07 -7.45
N GLU A 169 -19.20 -9.95 -7.30
CA GLU A 169 -20.48 -9.89 -6.59
C GLU A 169 -21.55 -10.75 -7.26
N ALA A 170 -21.64 -10.69 -8.59
CA ALA A 170 -22.57 -11.53 -9.37
C ALA A 170 -22.25 -13.01 -9.20
N VAL A 171 -20.97 -13.40 -9.28
CA VAL A 171 -20.52 -14.77 -9.09
C VAL A 171 -20.77 -15.27 -7.66
N ASN A 172 -20.44 -14.49 -6.65
CA ASN A 172 -20.73 -14.79 -5.25
C ASN A 172 -22.24 -14.97 -5.01
N THR A 173 -23.05 -14.12 -5.62
CA THR A 173 -24.51 -14.24 -5.56
C THR A 173 -24.98 -15.53 -6.20
N MET A 174 -24.45 -15.89 -7.38
CA MET A 174 -24.76 -17.17 -8.04
C MET A 174 -24.34 -18.36 -7.18
N MET A 175 -23.15 -18.34 -6.58
CA MET A 175 -22.69 -19.42 -5.69
C MET A 175 -23.59 -19.55 -4.46
N ARG A 176 -23.94 -18.45 -3.83
CA ARG A 176 -24.87 -18.46 -2.69
C ARG A 176 -26.23 -19.00 -3.08
N LEU A 177 -26.74 -18.61 -4.25
CA LEU A 177 -28.02 -19.10 -4.75
C LEU A 177 -27.95 -20.58 -5.11
N SER A 178 -26.83 -21.09 -5.59
CA SER A 178 -26.66 -22.52 -5.94
C SER A 178 -26.48 -23.40 -4.71
N SER A 179 -25.90 -22.87 -3.63
CA SER A 179 -25.74 -23.62 -2.37
C SER A 179 -27.03 -23.68 -1.54
N GLN A 180 -28.01 -22.81 -1.85
CA GLN A 180 -29.30 -22.86 -1.15
C GLN A 180 -30.14 -24.02 -1.67
N PRO A 181 -30.69 -24.91 -0.81
CA PRO A 181 -31.61 -25.95 -1.23
C PRO A 181 -32.86 -25.30 -1.83
N ARG A 182 -33.21 -25.67 -3.05
CA ARG A 182 -34.42 -25.24 -3.73
C ARG A 182 -35.32 -26.39 -3.98
N PHE A 183 -36.59 -26.16 -3.77
CA PHE A 183 -37.59 -27.20 -3.93
C PHE A 183 -38.70 -26.72 -4.88
N LYS A 184 -39.10 -27.61 -5.76
CA LYS A 184 -40.27 -27.40 -6.61
C LYS A 184 -41.43 -28.17 -5.99
N LEU A 185 -42.45 -27.42 -5.61
CA LEU A 185 -43.69 -28.02 -5.11
C LEU A 185 -44.64 -28.27 -6.31
N LYS A 186 -44.91 -29.50 -6.63
CA LYS A 186 -45.96 -29.86 -7.58
C LYS A 186 -47.25 -30.15 -6.81
N THR A 187 -48.31 -29.46 -7.21
CA THR A 187 -49.65 -29.63 -6.60
C THR A 187 -50.66 -29.99 -7.70
N GLY A 188 -51.59 -30.91 -7.46
CA GLY A 188 -52.68 -31.18 -8.38
C GLY A 188 -53.66 -30.01 -8.50
N ASP A 189 -54.38 -29.90 -9.63
CA ASP A 189 -55.23 -28.76 -9.96
C ASP A 189 -56.36 -28.49 -8.96
N ASN A 190 -56.83 -29.49 -8.21
CA ASN A 190 -57.93 -29.37 -7.26
C ASN A 190 -57.52 -29.63 -5.80
N GLN A 191 -56.32 -29.36 -5.42
CA GLN A 191 -55.80 -29.69 -4.11
C GLN A 191 -56.23 -28.72 -3.02
N VAL A 192 -56.83 -29.26 -1.96
CA VAL A 192 -57.14 -28.53 -0.74
C VAL A 192 -55.98 -28.63 0.21
N PHE A 193 -55.32 -27.50 0.46
CA PHE A 193 -54.26 -27.45 1.47
C PHE A 193 -54.89 -27.49 2.87
N ALA A 194 -54.49 -28.45 3.66
CA ALA A 194 -54.96 -28.64 5.03
C ALA A 194 -53.77 -28.50 6.00
N GLU A 195 -53.98 -27.75 7.06
CA GLU A 195 -53.06 -27.63 8.18
C GLU A 195 -53.57 -28.48 9.34
N GLU A 196 -52.75 -29.36 9.90
CA GLU A 196 -53.07 -30.14 11.08
C GLU A 196 -52.73 -29.27 12.32
N LEU A 197 -53.72 -29.09 13.16
CA LEU A 197 -53.57 -28.35 14.42
C LEU A 197 -53.10 -29.32 15.51
N ASP A 198 -52.55 -28.80 16.61
CA ASP A 198 -52.03 -29.56 17.74
C ASP A 198 -53.08 -30.50 18.39
N ASP A 199 -54.35 -30.27 18.12
CA ASP A 199 -55.49 -31.08 18.57
C ASP A 199 -55.85 -32.23 17.60
N GLY A 200 -55.08 -32.41 16.49
CA GLY A 200 -55.31 -33.41 15.45
C GLY A 200 -56.40 -33.04 14.45
N THR A 201 -57.00 -31.85 14.54
CA THR A 201 -58.01 -31.38 13.56
C THR A 201 -57.35 -30.76 12.34
N LYS A 202 -57.93 -31.04 11.12
CA LYS A 202 -57.42 -30.50 9.87
C LYS A 202 -58.19 -29.26 9.47
N ARG A 203 -57.49 -28.09 9.45
CA ARG A 203 -58.05 -26.81 8.98
C ARG A 203 -57.63 -26.54 7.55
N ARG A 204 -58.57 -26.13 6.71
CA ARG A 204 -58.24 -25.67 5.36
C ARG A 204 -57.43 -24.39 5.41
N THR A 205 -56.28 -24.38 4.69
CA THR A 205 -55.42 -23.23 4.57
C THR A 205 -55.21 -22.79 3.14
N THR A 206 -54.80 -21.55 2.92
CA THR A 206 -54.54 -21.04 1.57
C THR A 206 -53.17 -21.52 1.10
N ARG A 207 -52.98 -21.66 -0.23
CA ARG A 207 -51.67 -22.02 -0.83
C ARG A 207 -50.53 -21.16 -0.35
N SER A 208 -50.72 -19.85 -0.19
CA SER A 208 -49.67 -18.93 0.28
C SER A 208 -49.26 -19.18 1.73
N LYS A 209 -50.20 -19.45 2.63
CA LYS A 209 -49.89 -19.83 4.04
C LYS A 209 -49.17 -21.17 4.15
N TYR A 210 -49.55 -22.13 3.31
CA TYR A 210 -48.88 -23.42 3.26
C TYR A 210 -47.45 -23.32 2.76
N LEU A 211 -47.19 -22.51 1.70
CA LEU A 211 -45.85 -22.20 1.21
C LEU A 211 -44.99 -21.44 2.25
N GLU A 212 -45.61 -20.57 2.99
CA GLU A 212 -44.89 -19.81 4.06
C GLU A 212 -44.47 -20.73 5.22
N LYS A 213 -45.32 -21.71 5.57
CA LYS A 213 -44.97 -22.74 6.56
C LYS A 213 -43.82 -23.60 6.08
N ILE A 214 -43.86 -24.08 4.84
CA ILE A 214 -42.77 -24.86 4.24
C ILE A 214 -41.47 -24.03 4.23
N LYS A 215 -41.54 -22.75 3.85
CA LYS A 215 -40.39 -21.86 3.86
C LYS A 215 -39.76 -21.74 5.24
N ARG A 216 -40.56 -21.52 6.29
CA ARG A 216 -40.08 -21.46 7.68
C ARG A 216 -39.44 -22.78 8.13
N LEU A 217 -40.01 -23.91 7.75
CA LEU A 217 -39.47 -25.23 8.08
C LEU A 217 -38.12 -25.44 7.37
N LEU A 218 -37.96 -25.01 6.10
CA LEU A 218 -36.75 -25.14 5.33
C LEU A 218 -35.65 -24.16 5.81
N GLU A 219 -36.02 -23.09 6.51
CA GLU A 219 -35.11 -22.13 7.11
C GLU A 219 -34.73 -22.51 8.55
N SER A 220 -35.37 -23.53 9.17
CA SER A 220 -35.03 -24.04 10.50
C SER A 220 -33.91 -25.08 10.41
N ASP A 221 -33.00 -25.09 11.41
CA ASP A 221 -31.93 -26.07 11.51
C ASP A 221 -32.40 -27.45 12.05
N GLU A 222 -33.71 -27.69 12.12
CA GLU A 222 -34.30 -28.95 12.61
C GLU A 222 -34.42 -30.01 11.51
N LEU A 223 -34.35 -31.28 11.91
CA LEU A 223 -34.51 -32.40 10.99
C LEU A 223 -35.91 -32.40 10.38
N LEU A 224 -35.99 -32.15 9.08
CA LEU A 224 -37.24 -32.00 8.34
C LEU A 224 -37.78 -33.36 7.91
N VAL A 225 -38.89 -33.76 8.49
CA VAL A 225 -39.69 -34.91 8.02
C VAL A 225 -40.95 -34.34 7.35
N PHE A 226 -41.05 -34.46 6.04
CA PHE A 226 -42.28 -34.11 5.34
C PHE A 226 -43.18 -35.33 5.23
N PRO A 227 -44.40 -35.28 5.75
CA PRO A 227 -45.35 -36.35 5.49
C PRO A 227 -45.76 -36.33 4.01
N GLU A 228 -45.61 -37.45 3.33
CA GLU A 228 -46.18 -37.60 1.97
C GLU A 228 -47.70 -37.44 2.02
N SER A 229 -48.22 -36.39 1.39
CA SER A 229 -49.63 -36.25 1.20
C SER A 229 -50.00 -36.46 -0.28
N THR A 230 -51.10 -37.18 -0.51
CA THR A 230 -51.57 -37.51 -1.87
C THR A 230 -51.73 -36.24 -2.70
N GLY A 231 -50.93 -36.13 -3.79
CA GLY A 231 -50.99 -35.01 -4.73
C GLY A 231 -50.09 -33.79 -4.48
N VAL A 232 -49.20 -33.87 -3.46
CA VAL A 232 -48.16 -32.88 -3.25
C VAL A 232 -46.79 -33.55 -3.32
N THR A 233 -45.99 -33.20 -4.29
CA THR A 233 -44.65 -33.72 -4.47
C THR A 233 -43.62 -32.60 -4.34
N LEU A 234 -42.65 -32.79 -3.47
CA LEU A 234 -41.54 -31.90 -3.28
C LEU A 234 -40.31 -32.44 -4.05
N GLU A 235 -39.94 -31.82 -5.12
CA GLU A 235 -38.75 -32.17 -5.90
C GLU A 235 -37.61 -31.23 -5.57
N SER A 236 -36.43 -31.73 -5.22
CA SER A 236 -35.25 -30.90 -5.07
C SER A 236 -34.82 -30.37 -6.44
N MET A 237 -34.61 -29.07 -6.56
CA MET A 237 -34.02 -28.44 -7.75
C MET A 237 -32.56 -28.15 -7.45
N GLN A 238 -31.64 -28.86 -8.07
CA GLN A 238 -30.24 -28.48 -8.08
C GLN A 238 -29.99 -27.47 -9.21
N ILE A 239 -29.57 -26.28 -8.87
CA ILE A 239 -29.01 -25.34 -9.85
C ILE A 239 -27.52 -25.65 -9.91
N THR A 240 -27.11 -26.32 -10.96
CA THR A 240 -25.70 -26.54 -11.23
C THR A 240 -25.12 -25.21 -11.73
N THR A 241 -24.38 -24.51 -10.91
CA THR A 241 -23.55 -23.41 -11.40
C THR A 241 -22.24 -24.00 -11.90
N ASN A 242 -21.86 -23.65 -13.12
CA ASN A 242 -20.57 -24.06 -13.69
C ASN A 242 -19.40 -23.27 -13.09
N VAL A 243 -19.67 -22.31 -12.19
CA VAL A 243 -18.65 -21.49 -11.55
C VAL A 243 -18.00 -22.27 -10.42
N LYS A 244 -16.73 -22.60 -10.58
CA LYS A 244 -15.91 -23.28 -9.58
C LYS A 244 -15.23 -22.27 -8.66
N ALA A 245 -14.96 -22.64 -7.42
CA ALA A 245 -14.18 -21.82 -6.47
C ALA A 245 -12.80 -21.42 -7.02
N GLU A 246 -12.21 -22.26 -7.88
CA GLU A 246 -10.96 -21.98 -8.58
C GLU A 246 -11.05 -20.76 -9.50
N GLU A 247 -12.19 -20.51 -10.14
CA GLU A 247 -12.39 -19.36 -11.02
C GLU A 247 -12.43 -18.06 -10.24
N LEU A 248 -13.05 -18.06 -9.05
CA LEU A 248 -13.00 -16.92 -8.14
C LEU A 248 -11.59 -16.60 -7.67
N ALA A 249 -10.80 -17.63 -7.32
CA ALA A 249 -9.41 -17.46 -6.92
C ALA A 249 -8.56 -16.89 -8.07
N LYS A 250 -8.79 -17.35 -9.31
CA LYS A 250 -8.12 -16.81 -10.51
C LYS A 250 -8.50 -15.35 -10.75
N MET A 251 -9.78 -14.99 -10.61
CA MET A 251 -10.21 -13.59 -10.74
C MET A 251 -9.60 -12.70 -9.69
N ALA A 252 -9.54 -13.13 -8.42
CA ALA A 252 -8.88 -12.37 -7.36
C ALA A 252 -7.37 -12.18 -7.64
N LEU A 253 -6.70 -13.21 -8.14
CA LEU A 253 -5.30 -13.10 -8.55
C LEU A 253 -5.13 -12.14 -9.73
N GLN A 254 -6.03 -12.19 -10.71
CA GLN A 254 -5.99 -11.28 -11.85
C GLN A 254 -6.18 -9.82 -11.43
N ILE A 255 -7.08 -9.53 -10.49
CA ILE A 255 -7.23 -8.17 -9.92
C ILE A 255 -5.91 -7.72 -9.28
N ASN A 256 -5.28 -8.60 -8.50
CA ASN A 256 -3.99 -8.29 -7.89
C ASN A 256 -2.92 -7.98 -8.93
N ASN A 257 -2.86 -8.75 -10.00
CA ASN A 257 -1.89 -8.54 -11.08
C ASN A 257 -2.15 -7.23 -11.84
N GLU A 258 -3.40 -6.92 -12.16
CA GLU A 258 -3.77 -5.65 -12.81
C GLU A 258 -3.39 -4.43 -11.92
N VAL A 259 -3.64 -4.52 -10.62
CA VAL A 259 -3.24 -3.47 -9.68
C VAL A 259 -1.71 -3.39 -9.58
N ALA A 260 -1.02 -4.51 -9.45
CA ALA A 260 0.43 -4.55 -9.40
C ALA A 260 1.06 -3.89 -10.63
N ASN A 261 0.60 -4.28 -11.83
CA ASN A 261 1.07 -3.72 -13.10
C ASN A 261 0.78 -2.22 -13.22
N ALA A 262 -0.37 -1.75 -12.73
CA ALA A 262 -0.71 -0.33 -12.78
C ALA A 262 0.18 0.54 -11.87
N PHE A 263 0.78 -0.03 -10.83
CA PHE A 263 1.73 0.64 -9.94
C PHE A 263 3.19 0.27 -10.24
N ASP A 264 3.46 -0.39 -11.38
CA ASP A 264 4.79 -0.88 -11.76
C ASP A 264 5.45 -1.78 -10.70
N ILE A 265 4.63 -2.52 -9.94
CA ILE A 265 5.08 -3.47 -8.93
C ILE A 265 5.16 -4.85 -9.58
N PRO A 266 6.32 -5.55 -9.57
CA PRO A 266 6.41 -6.90 -10.07
C PRO A 266 5.41 -7.84 -9.38
N GLU A 267 4.67 -8.64 -10.15
CA GLU A 267 3.63 -9.55 -9.64
C GLU A 267 4.17 -10.50 -8.58
N ALA A 268 5.41 -10.97 -8.75
CA ALA A 268 6.08 -11.85 -7.78
C ALA A 268 6.24 -11.18 -6.41
N VAL A 269 6.59 -9.89 -6.38
CA VAL A 269 6.72 -9.10 -5.15
C VAL A 269 5.34 -8.83 -4.54
N PHE A 270 4.37 -8.47 -5.39
CA PHE A 270 3.02 -8.14 -4.93
C PHE A 270 2.29 -9.35 -4.34
N ASN A 271 2.37 -10.51 -5.02
CA ASN A 271 1.68 -11.74 -4.58
C ASN A 271 2.48 -12.56 -3.56
N GLY A 272 3.74 -12.20 -3.29
CA GLY A 272 4.59 -12.91 -2.33
C GLY A 272 5.19 -14.21 -2.84
N ASN A 273 5.12 -14.49 -4.15
CA ASN A 273 5.68 -15.68 -4.80
C ASN A 273 7.15 -15.44 -5.19
N ILE A 274 8.01 -15.27 -4.20
CA ILE A 274 9.39 -14.86 -4.45
C ILE A 274 10.29 -16.09 -4.51
N THR A 275 10.50 -16.63 -5.69
CA THR A 275 11.53 -17.64 -5.98
C THR A 275 12.88 -16.98 -6.31
N GLU A 276 12.90 -15.80 -6.93
CA GLU A 276 14.08 -15.01 -7.28
C GLU A 276 14.00 -13.61 -6.65
N LYS A 277 14.43 -13.50 -5.40
CA LYS A 277 14.19 -12.31 -4.56
C LYS A 277 14.93 -11.05 -5.02
N SER A 278 16.15 -11.18 -5.55
CA SER A 278 17.01 -10.01 -5.84
C SER A 278 16.52 -9.19 -7.02
N ASP A 279 16.15 -9.83 -8.12
CA ASP A 279 15.80 -9.14 -9.36
C ASP A 279 14.43 -8.48 -9.28
N ALA A 280 13.43 -9.20 -8.79
CA ALA A 280 12.10 -8.64 -8.58
C ALA A 280 12.10 -7.46 -7.57
N THR A 281 12.95 -7.51 -6.54
CA THR A 281 13.11 -6.38 -5.61
C THR A 281 13.80 -5.20 -6.29
N ASN A 282 14.81 -5.43 -7.15
CA ASN A 282 15.45 -4.37 -7.91
C ASN A 282 14.50 -3.71 -8.90
N GLU A 283 13.68 -4.48 -9.60
CA GLU A 283 12.64 -3.98 -10.49
C GLU A 283 11.62 -3.14 -9.72
N PHE A 284 11.15 -3.61 -8.56
CA PHE A 284 10.26 -2.86 -7.70
C PHE A 284 10.85 -1.51 -7.30
N ILE A 285 12.13 -1.49 -6.86
CA ILE A 285 12.81 -0.23 -6.52
C ILE A 285 12.91 0.68 -7.74
N THR A 286 13.31 0.14 -8.89
CA THR A 286 13.61 0.92 -10.08
C THR A 286 12.35 1.53 -10.69
N TYR A 287 11.28 0.76 -10.81
CA TYR A 287 10.09 1.20 -11.56
C TYR A 287 8.99 1.78 -10.68
N ALA A 288 8.76 1.21 -9.49
CA ALA A 288 7.67 1.67 -8.63
C ALA A 288 8.11 2.72 -7.59
N VAL A 289 9.32 2.59 -7.01
CA VAL A 289 9.74 3.43 -5.88
C VAL A 289 10.57 4.64 -6.34
N SER A 290 11.54 4.43 -7.25
CA SER A 290 12.46 5.49 -7.69
C SER A 290 11.76 6.72 -8.28
N PRO A 291 10.71 6.62 -9.10
CA PRO A 291 10.04 7.82 -9.63
C PRO A 291 9.47 8.72 -8.54
N ILE A 292 8.98 8.13 -7.45
CA ILE A 292 8.44 8.88 -6.31
C ILE A 292 9.58 9.47 -5.47
N ALA A 293 10.66 8.70 -5.29
CA ALA A 293 11.87 9.20 -4.63
C ALA A 293 12.47 10.40 -5.37
N GLU A 294 12.48 10.39 -6.71
CA GLU A 294 12.93 11.52 -7.54
C GLU A 294 12.09 12.77 -7.32
N VAL A 295 10.76 12.65 -7.27
CA VAL A 295 9.88 13.80 -6.96
C VAL A 295 10.21 14.39 -5.59
N ILE A 296 10.48 13.54 -4.60
CA ILE A 296 10.88 13.98 -3.25
C ILE A 296 12.25 14.67 -3.29
N ASN A 297 13.23 14.07 -3.99
CA ASN A 297 14.57 14.60 -4.16
C ASN A 297 14.55 16.00 -4.76
N ASP A 298 13.89 16.16 -5.89
CA ASP A 298 13.83 17.42 -6.63
C ASP A 298 13.13 18.49 -5.81
N THR A 299 11.99 18.15 -5.22
CA THR A 299 11.21 19.12 -4.44
C THR A 299 11.94 19.55 -3.18
N LEU A 300 12.55 18.61 -2.45
CA LEU A 300 13.34 18.95 -1.25
C LEU A 300 14.63 19.68 -1.61
N THR A 301 15.28 19.33 -2.71
CA THR A 301 16.47 20.06 -3.20
C THR A 301 16.11 21.50 -3.55
N ALA A 302 15.05 21.72 -4.31
CA ALA A 302 14.58 23.06 -4.65
C ALA A 302 14.20 23.87 -3.41
N TYR A 303 13.61 23.24 -2.39
CA TYR A 303 13.21 23.91 -1.15
C TYR A 303 14.39 24.22 -0.20
N LYS A 304 15.34 23.28 -0.04
CA LYS A 304 16.42 23.35 0.97
C LYS A 304 17.73 23.93 0.44
N ILE A 305 18.00 23.64 -0.83
CA ILE A 305 19.26 23.94 -1.49
C ILE A 305 19.02 25.03 -2.52
N GLY A 306 19.61 26.19 -2.34
CA GLY A 306 19.52 27.27 -3.34
C GLY A 306 20.30 26.91 -4.61
N ILE A 307 19.97 27.55 -5.73
CA ILE A 307 20.61 27.31 -7.02
C ILE A 307 22.15 27.49 -6.94
N ASN A 308 22.62 28.41 -6.11
CA ASN A 308 24.06 28.69 -5.97
C ASN A 308 24.80 27.54 -5.30
N ASP A 309 24.22 26.94 -4.23
CA ASP A 309 24.81 25.83 -3.50
C ASP A 309 24.77 24.55 -4.36
N TYR A 310 23.68 24.36 -5.08
CA TYR A 310 23.57 23.26 -6.04
C TYR A 310 24.64 23.32 -7.14
N CYS A 311 24.84 24.51 -7.74
CA CYS A 311 25.77 24.67 -8.86
C CYS A 311 27.24 24.70 -8.42
N LYS A 312 27.55 25.32 -7.28
CA LYS A 312 28.93 25.49 -6.82
C LYS A 312 29.42 24.31 -5.98
N GLU A 313 28.61 23.89 -5.03
CA GLU A 313 28.98 22.88 -4.02
C GLU A 313 28.43 21.50 -4.35
N LYS A 314 27.65 21.37 -5.43
CA LYS A 314 26.98 20.12 -5.83
C LYS A 314 26.12 19.53 -4.70
N GLU A 315 25.61 20.39 -3.84
CA GLU A 315 24.72 19.97 -2.77
C GLU A 315 23.38 19.51 -3.33
N LYS A 316 22.82 18.44 -2.76
CA LYS A 316 21.48 17.93 -3.12
C LYS A 316 20.88 17.13 -1.99
N VAL A 317 19.56 17.02 -2.01
CA VAL A 317 18.82 16.08 -1.17
C VAL A 317 18.61 14.80 -1.95
N MET A 318 18.75 13.67 -1.30
CA MET A 318 18.62 12.36 -1.92
C MET A 318 17.92 11.38 -0.97
N VAL A 319 16.88 10.71 -1.47
CA VAL A 319 16.29 9.53 -0.80
C VAL A 319 17.18 8.34 -1.09
N TRP A 320 17.83 7.82 -0.07
CA TRP A 320 18.78 6.73 -0.21
C TRP A 320 18.09 5.36 -0.10
N LEU A 321 17.72 4.82 -1.27
CA LEU A 321 16.96 3.59 -1.40
C LEU A 321 17.79 2.32 -1.08
N ALA A 322 19.12 2.42 -1.02
CA ALA A 322 19.98 1.27 -0.75
C ALA A 322 19.68 0.61 0.61
N ARG A 323 19.22 1.37 1.60
CA ARG A 323 18.83 0.84 2.91
C ARG A 323 17.58 -0.05 2.85
N PHE A 324 16.72 0.14 1.86
CA PHE A 324 15.57 -0.74 1.64
C PHE A 324 16.01 -2.11 1.11
N LYS A 325 17.08 -2.13 0.31
CA LYS A 325 17.63 -3.36 -0.26
C LYS A 325 18.37 -4.14 0.82
N HIS A 326 17.80 -5.26 1.24
CA HIS A 326 18.54 -6.18 2.10
C HIS A 326 19.60 -6.91 1.26
N VAL A 327 20.85 -6.53 1.42
CA VAL A 327 21.98 -7.23 0.80
C VAL A 327 22.37 -8.39 1.73
N ASP A 328 22.23 -9.61 1.25
CA ASP A 328 22.84 -10.74 1.95
C ASP A 328 24.35 -10.64 1.79
N VAL A 329 25.02 -10.32 2.91
CA VAL A 329 26.46 -10.06 2.91
C VAL A 329 27.23 -11.33 2.59
N VAL A 330 26.73 -12.49 3.00
CA VAL A 330 27.38 -13.78 2.76
C VAL A 330 27.33 -14.13 1.28
N ASP A 331 26.15 -14.02 0.68
CA ASP A 331 25.97 -14.28 -0.76
C ASP A 331 26.69 -13.25 -1.63
N SER A 332 26.83 -12.02 -1.13
CA SER A 332 27.47 -10.91 -1.86
C SER A 332 28.97 -10.78 -1.59
N ALA A 333 29.55 -11.59 -0.69
CA ALA A 333 30.93 -11.43 -0.23
C ALA A 333 31.98 -11.37 -1.36
N VAL A 334 31.83 -12.23 -2.37
CA VAL A 334 32.72 -12.25 -3.55
C VAL A 334 32.62 -10.96 -4.37
N ASN A 335 31.42 -10.40 -4.51
CA ASN A 335 31.22 -9.16 -5.25
C ASN A 335 31.72 -7.94 -4.47
N LEU A 336 31.56 -7.95 -3.13
CA LEU A 336 32.07 -6.92 -2.25
C LEU A 336 33.62 -6.90 -2.24
N ASP A 337 34.26 -8.07 -2.29
CA ASP A 337 35.71 -8.19 -2.43
C ASP A 337 36.21 -7.61 -3.76
N LYS A 338 35.48 -7.85 -4.87
CA LYS A 338 35.79 -7.23 -6.17
C LYS A 338 35.71 -5.70 -6.12
N LEU A 339 34.74 -5.12 -5.40
CA LEU A 339 34.64 -3.67 -5.21
C LEU A 339 35.89 -3.13 -4.52
N ARG A 340 36.42 -3.85 -3.52
CA ARG A 340 37.70 -3.51 -2.90
C ARG A 340 38.83 -3.48 -3.90
N GLY A 341 38.87 -4.47 -4.79
CA GLY A 341 39.90 -4.61 -5.85
C GLY A 341 39.94 -3.47 -6.85
N ILE A 342 38.82 -2.80 -7.10
CA ILE A 342 38.70 -1.65 -8.03
C ILE A 342 38.77 -0.28 -7.32
N GLY A 343 39.14 -0.25 -6.02
CA GLY A 343 39.48 0.97 -5.32
C GLY A 343 38.44 1.50 -4.32
N PHE A 344 37.35 0.77 -4.08
CA PHE A 344 36.44 1.13 -2.98
C PHE A 344 37.11 0.89 -1.64
N ASN A 345 36.90 1.78 -0.67
CA ASN A 345 37.36 1.58 0.70
C ASN A 345 36.34 0.74 1.52
N TYR A 346 36.73 0.28 2.71
CA TYR A 346 35.85 -0.54 3.54
C TYR A 346 34.64 0.23 4.04
N ASP A 347 34.74 1.52 4.30
CA ASP A 347 33.62 2.33 4.75
C ASP A 347 32.58 2.53 3.64
N GLU A 348 33.00 2.77 2.39
CA GLU A 348 32.13 2.83 1.24
C GLU A 348 31.38 1.50 1.00
N ILE A 349 32.09 0.36 1.13
CA ILE A 349 31.49 -0.96 1.00
C ILE A 349 30.50 -1.23 2.14
N ARG A 350 30.84 -0.86 3.39
CA ARG A 350 29.96 -1.01 4.55
C ARG A 350 28.69 -0.16 4.39
N GLU A 351 28.84 1.05 3.91
CA GLU A 351 27.72 1.95 3.62
C GLU A 351 26.77 1.35 2.59
N MET A 352 27.30 0.79 1.48
CA MET A 352 26.49 0.11 0.45
C MET A 352 25.67 -1.06 0.99
N VAL A 353 26.18 -1.74 2.03
CA VAL A 353 25.51 -2.90 2.65
C VAL A 353 24.65 -2.50 3.86
N GLY A 354 24.63 -1.21 4.21
CA GLY A 354 23.86 -0.69 5.33
C GLY A 354 24.48 -0.90 6.71
N TYR A 355 25.79 -1.17 6.79
CA TYR A 355 26.51 -1.26 8.06
C TYR A 355 27.09 0.10 8.50
N PRO A 356 27.20 0.35 9.81
CA PRO A 356 27.82 1.58 10.31
C PRO A 356 29.27 1.72 9.84
N LEU A 357 29.67 2.95 9.53
CA LEU A 357 31.04 3.29 9.16
C LEU A 357 31.99 3.04 10.34
N LEU A 358 33.21 2.56 10.08
CA LEU A 358 34.23 2.38 11.10
C LEU A 358 35.00 3.68 11.36
N ASN A 359 35.13 4.56 10.34
CA ASN A 359 35.84 5.86 10.40
C ASN A 359 37.26 5.74 10.93
N THR A 360 37.97 4.69 10.55
CA THR A 360 39.37 4.46 10.89
C THR A 360 40.26 4.71 9.68
N GLU A 361 41.54 5.04 9.86
CA GLU A 361 42.49 5.15 8.77
C GLU A 361 42.53 3.89 7.91
N PHE A 362 42.46 2.72 8.55
CA PHE A 362 42.42 1.42 7.87
C PHE A 362 41.16 1.26 6.99
N SER A 363 39.99 1.67 7.50
CA SER A 363 38.73 1.51 6.74
C SER A 363 38.60 2.50 5.59
N GLN A 364 39.24 3.65 5.68
CA GLN A 364 39.26 4.70 4.66
C GLN A 364 40.39 4.50 3.61
N ALA A 365 41.38 3.65 3.92
CA ALA A 365 42.43 3.39 2.97
C ALA A 365 41.94 2.68 1.71
N ARG A 366 42.27 3.21 0.56
CA ARG A 366 41.98 2.61 -0.76
C ARG A 366 43.06 1.64 -1.14
N ALA A 367 42.72 0.49 -1.66
CA ALA A 367 43.65 -0.49 -2.21
C ALA A 367 43.25 -0.83 -3.64
N LEU A 368 44.19 -0.72 -4.56
CA LEU A 368 44.03 -1.20 -5.91
C LEU A 368 44.76 -2.54 -6.05
N THR A 369 44.18 -3.48 -6.79
CA THR A 369 44.91 -4.70 -7.16
C THR A 369 46.04 -4.35 -8.12
N LYS A 370 47.09 -5.16 -8.19
CA LYS A 370 48.24 -4.96 -9.09
C LYS A 370 47.82 -4.74 -10.56
N ASN A 371 46.66 -5.23 -10.97
CA ASN A 371 46.18 -5.08 -12.34
C ASN A 371 45.62 -3.68 -12.62
N TYR A 372 45.38 -2.85 -11.61
CA TYR A 372 44.85 -1.49 -11.72
C TYR A 372 45.75 -0.44 -11.07
N GLY A 373 46.95 -0.85 -10.58
CA GLY A 373 47.98 0.08 -10.15
C GLY A 373 48.61 0.78 -11.34
N GLU A 374 48.99 2.04 -11.19
CA GLU A 374 49.82 2.73 -12.18
C GLU A 374 51.08 1.90 -12.45
N GLU A 375 51.43 1.64 -13.68
CA GLU A 375 52.76 1.10 -14.06
C GLU A 375 53.81 2.06 -13.50
N ASP A 376 54.59 1.63 -12.56
CA ASP A 376 55.77 2.35 -12.09
C ASP A 376 56.69 2.60 -13.27
N ASN A 377 56.70 3.82 -13.79
CA ASN A 377 57.63 4.33 -14.77
C ASN A 377 59.08 4.43 -14.21
N SER A 378 59.47 3.50 -13.41
CA SER A 378 60.84 3.47 -12.80
C SER A 378 61.91 2.77 -13.68
N ASN A 379 61.58 2.30 -14.89
CA ASN A 379 62.55 1.64 -15.76
C ASN A 379 63.14 2.53 -16.90
N ALA A 380 62.95 3.86 -16.86
CA ALA A 380 63.47 4.77 -17.88
C ALA A 380 64.81 5.45 -17.50
N ALA A 381 65.53 4.98 -16.47
CA ALA A 381 66.76 5.64 -16.02
C ALA A 381 67.98 4.67 -15.83
N GLN A 382 68.06 3.59 -16.63
CA GLN A 382 69.27 2.78 -16.69
C GLN A 382 69.59 2.36 -18.12
N GLU A 383 69.78 3.32 -19.01
CA GLU A 383 70.54 3.19 -20.25
C GLU A 383 71.05 4.55 -20.65
N THR A 384 72.15 4.98 -20.07
CA THR A 384 73.18 5.87 -20.67
C THR A 384 74.52 5.61 -19.98
#